data_3010b7b588a18ef1c9b9588a9d316a1b
#
_entry.id   3010b7b588a18ef1c9b9588a9d316a1b
#
_cell.length_a   1.000
_cell.length_b   1.000
_cell.length_c   1.000
_cell.angle_alpha   90.00
_cell.angle_beta   90.00
_cell.angle_gamma   90.00
#
_symmetry.space_group_name_H-M   'P 1'
#
loop_
_entity.id
_entity.type
_entity.pdbx_description
1 polymer ?
#
loop_
_entity_poly.entity_id
_entity_poly.type
_entity_poly.pdbx_seq_one_letter_code
_entity_poly.pdbx_strand_id
1 'polypeptide(L)'
;REYGRKVRTLAGNYQLFALLPRLLFPFGNPAWFEIVSHKLMRLVCPWALAALLVASIAGLLSPTLEPPALVQAFRALFAGQAAFYLFALFGPAAGKLGSLCRTFVVLNTAAVVGLYRFVRGAQKVTW
;
A
#
# COMPACT_ATOMS: atom_id res chain seq x y z
N ARG A 1 1.70 -15.86 13.15
CA ARG A 1 0.38 -16.50 12.87
C ARG A 1 -0.63 -15.52 12.30
N GLU A 2 -0.76 -14.33 12.87
CA GLU A 2 -1.67 -13.29 12.41
C GLU A 2 -1.23 -12.65 11.06
N TYR A 3 0.06 -12.39 10.89
CA TYR A 3 0.63 -11.89 9.63
C TYR A 3 0.34 -12.86 8.47
N GLY A 4 0.52 -14.16 8.68
CA GLY A 4 0.21 -15.17 7.67
C GLY A 4 -1.25 -15.20 7.24
N ARG A 5 -2.19 -14.94 8.16
CA ARG A 5 -3.61 -14.79 7.83
C ARG A 5 -3.86 -13.55 6.96
N LYS A 6 -3.24 -12.40 7.31
CA LYS A 6 -3.34 -11.16 6.52
C LYS A 6 -2.81 -11.35 5.10
N VAL A 7 -1.65 -11.97 4.94
CA VAL A 7 -1.08 -12.30 3.62
C VAL A 7 -2.01 -13.18 2.81
N ARG A 8 -2.60 -14.21 3.42
CA ARG A 8 -3.53 -15.12 2.74
C ARG A 8 -4.79 -14.39 2.27
N THR A 9 -5.38 -13.55 3.12
CA THR A 9 -6.55 -12.75 2.77
C THR A 9 -6.26 -11.79 1.61
N LEU A 10 -5.10 -11.15 1.61
CA LEU A 10 -4.71 -10.22 0.55
C LEU A 10 -4.39 -10.95 -0.76
N ALA A 11 -3.75 -12.12 -0.72
CA ALA A 11 -3.58 -12.96 -1.89
C ALA A 11 -4.93 -13.42 -2.47
N GLY A 12 -5.90 -13.76 -1.62
CA GLY A 12 -7.27 -14.06 -2.03
C GLY A 12 -7.98 -12.86 -2.70
N ASN A 13 -7.71 -11.64 -2.26
CA ASN A 13 -8.24 -10.44 -2.91
C ASN A 13 -7.66 -10.25 -4.32
N TYR A 14 -6.38 -10.51 -4.54
CA TYR A 14 -5.79 -10.50 -5.90
C TYR A 14 -6.43 -11.55 -6.80
N GLN A 15 -6.65 -12.77 -6.29
CA GLN A 15 -7.37 -13.82 -7.01
C GLN A 15 -8.81 -13.39 -7.36
N LEU A 16 -9.52 -12.77 -6.42
CA LEU A 16 -10.88 -12.31 -6.63
C LEU A 16 -10.97 -11.34 -7.82
N PHE A 17 -10.09 -10.35 -7.88
CA PHE A 17 -10.07 -9.38 -8.96
C PHE A 17 -9.58 -9.98 -10.29
N ALA A 18 -8.68 -10.96 -10.25
CA ALA A 18 -8.22 -11.66 -11.45
C ALA A 18 -9.31 -12.54 -12.06
N LEU A 19 -10.11 -13.23 -11.23
CA LEU A 19 -11.17 -14.12 -11.67
C LEU A 19 -12.46 -13.38 -12.03
N LEU A 20 -12.75 -12.27 -11.35
CA LEU A 20 -13.97 -11.50 -11.49
C LEU A 20 -13.67 -10.02 -11.78
N PRO A 21 -13.10 -9.69 -12.95
CA PRO A 21 -12.77 -8.30 -13.29
C PRO A 21 -14.02 -7.40 -13.38
N ARG A 22 -15.20 -7.98 -13.54
CA ARG A 22 -16.48 -7.26 -13.53
C ARG A 22 -16.77 -6.53 -12.22
N LEU A 23 -16.16 -6.96 -11.10
CA LEU A 23 -16.29 -6.30 -9.81
C LEU A 23 -15.67 -4.89 -9.78
N LEU A 24 -14.77 -4.58 -10.72
CA LEU A 24 -14.15 -3.26 -10.86
C LEU A 24 -15.04 -2.24 -11.56
N PHE A 25 -16.12 -2.68 -12.22
CA PHE A 25 -17.05 -1.79 -12.92
C PHE A 25 -18.20 -1.36 -12.00
N PRO A 26 -18.56 -0.06 -11.99
CA PRO A 26 -19.63 0.47 -11.14
C PRO A 26 -21.03 0.03 -11.58
N PHE A 27 -21.18 -0.37 -12.85
CA PHE A 27 -22.49 -0.70 -13.43
C PHE A 27 -22.95 -2.10 -13.01
N GLY A 28 -24.14 -2.16 -12.40
CA GLY A 28 -24.77 -3.42 -12.00
C GLY A 28 -24.22 -4.05 -10.70
N ASN A 29 -23.35 -3.39 -9.98
CA ASN A 29 -22.82 -3.86 -8.70
C ASN A 29 -23.07 -2.85 -7.58
N PRO A 30 -24.06 -3.08 -6.71
CA PRO A 30 -24.35 -2.16 -5.60
C PRO A 30 -23.24 -2.08 -4.55
N ALA A 31 -22.42 -3.12 -4.42
CA ALA A 31 -21.29 -3.17 -3.49
C ALA A 31 -19.98 -2.62 -4.11
N TRP A 32 -20.02 -2.05 -5.30
CA TRP A 32 -18.83 -1.57 -6.02
C TRP A 32 -17.97 -0.62 -5.18
N PHE A 33 -18.61 0.36 -4.55
CA PHE A 33 -17.90 1.35 -3.74
C PHE A 33 -17.14 0.70 -2.57
N GLU A 34 -17.76 -0.25 -1.87
CA GLU A 34 -17.10 -0.99 -0.78
C GLU A 34 -15.95 -1.85 -1.29
N ILE A 35 -16.14 -2.55 -2.40
CA ILE A 35 -15.12 -3.41 -2.99
C ILE A 35 -13.91 -2.58 -3.43
N VAL A 36 -14.13 -1.46 -4.11
CA VAL A 36 -13.04 -0.59 -4.58
C VAL A 36 -12.36 0.09 -3.40
N SER A 37 -13.11 0.71 -2.48
CA SER A 37 -12.52 1.47 -1.38
C SER A 37 -11.82 0.60 -0.34
N HIS A 38 -12.35 -0.57 -0.01
CA HIS A 38 -11.79 -1.41 1.05
C HIS A 38 -10.87 -2.53 0.57
N LYS A 39 -11.15 -3.12 -0.58
CA LYS A 39 -10.33 -4.23 -1.10
C LYS A 39 -9.30 -3.78 -2.12
N LEU A 40 -9.73 -3.06 -3.16
CA LEU A 40 -8.82 -2.64 -4.23
C LEU A 40 -7.80 -1.61 -3.73
N MET A 41 -8.24 -0.58 -3.01
CA MET A 41 -7.34 0.47 -2.51
C MET A 41 -6.26 -0.11 -1.59
N ARG A 42 -6.57 -1.13 -0.80
CA ARG A 42 -5.58 -1.81 0.05
C ARG A 42 -4.50 -2.51 -0.78
N LEU A 43 -4.83 -3.03 -1.96
CA LEU A 43 -3.87 -3.68 -2.84
C LEU A 43 -3.01 -2.66 -3.61
N VAL A 44 -3.56 -1.49 -3.91
CA VAL A 44 -2.90 -0.41 -4.66
C VAL A 44 -1.99 0.43 -3.75
N CYS A 45 -2.34 0.58 -2.49
CA CYS A 45 -1.66 1.46 -1.53
C CYS A 45 -0.14 1.25 -1.44
N PRO A 46 0.41 0.01 -1.33
CA PRO A 46 1.85 -0.19 -1.24
C PRO A 46 2.59 0.29 -2.49
N TRP A 47 1.99 0.14 -3.65
CA TRP A 47 2.56 0.58 -4.92
C TRP A 47 2.53 2.10 -5.06
N ALA A 48 1.46 2.73 -4.62
CA ALA A 48 1.35 4.19 -4.56
C ALA A 48 2.39 4.79 -3.61
N LEU A 49 2.60 4.19 -2.44
CA LEU A 49 3.64 4.61 -1.49
C LEU A 49 5.05 4.46 -2.07
N ALA A 50 5.34 3.34 -2.74
CA ALA A 50 6.62 3.12 -3.39
C ALA A 50 6.85 4.14 -4.52
N ALA A 51 5.86 4.39 -5.36
CA ALA A 51 5.92 5.38 -6.43
C ALA A 51 6.12 6.80 -5.87
N LEU A 52 5.42 7.15 -4.80
CA LEU A 52 5.57 8.45 -4.14
C LEU A 52 6.97 8.62 -3.55
N LEU A 53 7.53 7.58 -2.94
CA LEU A 53 8.91 7.61 -2.41
C LEU A 53 9.93 7.81 -3.52
N VAL A 54 9.83 7.04 -4.60
CA VAL A 54 10.72 7.16 -5.77
C VAL A 54 10.60 8.55 -6.40
N ALA A 55 9.39 9.06 -6.58
CA ALA A 55 9.15 10.39 -7.14
C ALA A 55 9.72 11.49 -6.23
N SER A 56 9.57 11.37 -4.91
CA SER A 56 10.12 12.32 -3.95
C SER A 56 11.65 12.36 -4.00
N ILE A 57 12.30 11.21 -4.07
CA ILE A 57 13.77 11.11 -4.18
C ILE A 57 14.23 11.68 -5.53
N ALA A 58 13.58 11.30 -6.63
CA ALA A 58 13.89 11.80 -7.96
C ALA A 58 13.75 13.33 -8.04
N GLY A 59 12.69 13.88 -7.44
CA GLY A 59 12.48 15.31 -7.35
C GLY A 59 13.57 16.04 -6.55
N LEU A 60 14.05 15.43 -5.46
CA LEU A 60 15.15 16.01 -4.67
C LEU A 60 16.51 15.99 -5.41
N LEU A 61 16.73 14.98 -6.22
CA LEU A 61 17.98 14.80 -6.98
C LEU A 61 18.00 15.57 -8.30
N SER A 62 16.88 16.13 -8.73
CA SER A 62 16.78 16.86 -10.00
C SER A 62 17.34 18.28 -9.85
N PRO A 63 18.43 18.65 -10.57
CA PRO A 63 19.02 19.98 -10.47
C PRO A 63 18.23 21.06 -11.21
N THR A 64 17.29 20.66 -12.07
CA THR A 64 16.58 21.56 -13.00
C THR A 64 15.11 21.76 -12.63
N LEU A 65 14.70 21.38 -11.41
CA LEU A 65 13.30 21.46 -11.00
C LEU A 65 12.94 22.93 -10.69
N GLU A 66 12.11 23.50 -11.52
CA GLU A 66 11.47 24.80 -11.32
C GLU A 66 9.95 24.66 -11.43
N PRO A 67 9.17 25.39 -10.67
CA PRO A 67 9.51 26.48 -9.74
C PRO A 67 10.02 25.98 -8.37
N PRO A 68 10.63 26.86 -7.54
CA PRO A 68 11.14 26.52 -6.20
C PRO A 68 10.09 25.91 -5.27
N ALA A 69 8.82 26.26 -5.44
CA ALA A 69 7.70 25.70 -4.69
C ALA A 69 7.57 24.17 -4.91
N LEU A 70 7.87 23.68 -6.11
CA LEU A 70 7.82 22.25 -6.42
C LEU A 70 8.92 21.48 -5.67
N VAL A 71 10.12 22.06 -5.58
CA VAL A 71 11.23 21.49 -4.79
C VAL A 71 10.87 21.40 -3.32
N GLN A 72 10.23 22.44 -2.77
CA GLN A 72 9.76 22.44 -1.39
C GLN A 72 8.67 21.38 -1.16
N ALA A 73 7.77 21.18 -2.12
CA ALA A 73 6.76 20.13 -2.05
C ALA A 73 7.40 18.72 -2.01
N PHE A 74 8.42 18.45 -2.83
CA PHE A 74 9.13 17.17 -2.80
C PHE A 74 9.91 16.97 -1.49
N ARG A 75 10.52 18.01 -0.95
CA ARG A 75 11.17 17.97 0.37
C ARG A 75 10.18 17.65 1.48
N ALA A 76 9.03 18.29 1.48
CA ALA A 76 7.98 18.06 2.47
C ALA A 76 7.42 16.62 2.37
N LEU A 77 7.18 16.13 1.16
CA LEU A 77 6.73 14.75 0.92
C LEU A 77 7.76 13.72 1.41
N PHE A 78 9.03 13.93 1.08
CA PHE A 78 10.09 13.04 1.53
C PHE A 78 10.25 13.06 3.06
N ALA A 79 10.26 14.24 3.67
CA ALA A 79 10.34 14.38 5.13
C ALA A 79 9.15 13.72 5.83
N GLY A 80 7.94 13.89 5.31
CA GLY A 80 6.73 13.26 5.82
C GLY A 80 6.78 11.74 5.74
N GLN A 81 7.21 11.18 4.62
CA GLN A 81 7.40 9.73 4.47
C GLN A 81 8.50 9.19 5.38
N ALA A 82 9.65 9.86 5.47
CA ALA A 82 10.74 9.47 6.36
C ALA A 82 10.27 9.45 7.82
N ALA A 83 9.57 10.48 8.28
CA ALA A 83 8.98 10.52 9.61
C ALA A 83 7.98 9.38 9.83
N PHE A 84 7.11 9.11 8.88
CA PHE A 84 6.15 8.01 8.94
C PHE A 84 6.84 6.64 9.10
N TYR A 85 7.87 6.36 8.32
CA TYR A 85 8.60 5.11 8.42
C TYR A 85 9.41 5.01 9.71
N LEU A 86 9.98 6.11 10.21
CA LEU A 86 10.64 6.15 11.51
C LEU A 86 9.66 5.84 12.66
N PHE A 87 8.46 6.45 12.64
CA PHE A 87 7.42 6.12 13.61
C PHE A 87 6.98 4.65 13.53
N ALA A 88 6.90 4.10 12.33
CA ALA A 88 6.59 2.69 12.14
C ALA A 88 7.70 1.77 12.69
N LEU A 89 8.95 2.16 12.56
CA LEU A 89 10.11 1.42 13.08
C LEU A 89 10.09 1.36 14.61
N PHE A 90 9.88 2.49 15.26
CA PHE A 90 9.74 2.55 16.73
C PHE A 90 8.45 1.87 17.22
N GLY A 91 7.40 1.85 16.40
CA GLY A 91 6.14 1.18 16.69
C GLY A 91 5.52 1.60 18.02
N PRO A 92 5.16 0.65 18.91
CA PRO A 92 4.52 0.97 20.18
C PRO A 92 5.36 1.86 21.11
N ALA A 93 6.70 1.86 20.98
CA ALA A 93 7.58 2.74 21.75
C ALA A 93 7.34 4.23 21.46
N ALA A 94 6.87 4.56 20.24
CA ALA A 94 6.44 5.91 19.85
C ALA A 94 4.94 6.17 20.12
N GLY A 95 4.32 5.42 21.01
CA GLY A 95 2.92 5.58 21.41
C GLY A 95 1.90 5.11 20.37
N LYS A 96 0.69 5.66 20.43
CA LYS A 96 -0.41 5.28 19.54
C LYS A 96 -0.09 5.56 18.07
N LEU A 97 0.57 6.68 17.77
CA LEU A 97 0.93 7.06 16.41
C LEU A 97 1.93 6.06 15.81
N GLY A 98 2.97 5.69 16.55
CA GLY A 98 3.93 4.67 16.12
C GLY A 98 3.28 3.32 15.88
N SER A 99 2.36 2.90 16.73
CA SER A 99 1.58 1.67 16.55
C SER A 99 0.73 1.69 15.28
N LEU A 100 0.06 2.81 14.99
CA LEU A 100 -0.72 2.98 13.77
C LEU A 100 0.16 2.92 12.52
N CYS A 101 1.27 3.66 12.50
CA CYS A 101 2.22 3.65 11.39
C CYS A 101 2.77 2.23 11.15
N ARG A 102 3.16 1.53 12.22
CA ARG A 102 3.64 0.15 12.13
C ARG A 102 2.58 -0.80 11.57
N THR A 103 1.35 -0.72 12.06
CA THR A 103 0.24 -1.54 11.56
C THR A 103 0.01 -1.30 10.07
N PHE A 104 0.05 -0.04 9.64
CA PHE A 104 -0.10 0.32 8.25
C PHE A 104 1.02 -0.25 7.37
N VAL A 105 2.28 -0.13 7.78
CA VAL A 105 3.43 -0.72 7.08
C VAL A 105 3.31 -2.24 7.00
N VAL A 106 2.93 -2.90 8.08
CA VAL A 106 2.72 -4.36 8.11
C VAL A 106 1.63 -4.80 7.15
N LEU A 107 0.52 -4.05 7.05
CA LEU A 107 -0.56 -4.35 6.12
C LEU A 107 -0.12 -4.17 4.66
N ASN A 108 0.66 -3.14 4.37
CA ASN A 108 1.18 -2.90 3.03
C ASN A 108 2.22 -3.96 2.61
N THR A 109 3.12 -4.35 3.50
CA THR A 109 4.06 -5.46 3.23
C THR A 109 3.33 -6.79 3.03
N ALA A 110 2.26 -7.04 3.79
CA ALA A 110 1.41 -8.21 3.59
C ALA A 110 0.73 -8.22 2.22
N ALA A 111 0.34 -7.05 1.69
CA ALA A 111 -0.23 -6.94 0.35
C ALA A 111 0.80 -7.28 -0.75
N VAL A 112 2.04 -6.81 -0.62
CA VAL A 112 3.13 -7.14 -1.55
C VAL A 112 3.46 -8.63 -1.51
N VAL A 113 3.60 -9.21 -0.32
CA VAL A 113 3.85 -10.66 -0.16
C VAL A 113 2.65 -11.47 -0.67
N GLY A 114 1.42 -10.98 -0.48
CA GLY A 114 0.21 -11.58 -1.02
C GLY A 114 0.22 -11.64 -2.56
N LEU A 115 0.62 -10.56 -3.22
CA LEU A 115 0.80 -10.55 -4.67
C LEU A 115 1.86 -11.56 -5.12
N TYR A 116 3.01 -11.57 -4.46
CA TYR A 116 4.08 -12.50 -4.76
C TYR A 116 3.62 -13.96 -4.70
N ARG A 117 2.88 -14.32 -3.64
CA ARG A 117 2.30 -15.66 -3.51
C ARG A 117 1.25 -15.97 -4.57
N PHE A 118 0.43 -14.98 -4.91
CA PHE A 118 -0.57 -15.12 -5.97
C PHE A 118 0.10 -15.40 -7.33
N VAL A 119 1.11 -14.61 -7.71
CA VAL A 119 1.84 -14.76 -8.99
C VAL A 119 2.56 -16.11 -9.07
N ARG A 120 3.11 -16.59 -7.94
CA ARG A 120 3.78 -17.90 -7.89
C ARG A 120 2.83 -19.09 -7.81
N GLY A 121 1.53 -18.88 -7.75
CA GLY A 121 0.56 -19.97 -7.60
C GLY A 121 0.70 -20.76 -6.29
N ALA A 122 1.44 -20.23 -5.31
CA ALA A 122 1.71 -20.88 -4.03
C ALA A 122 0.50 -20.86 -3.07
N GLN A 123 -0.60 -20.25 -3.50
CA GLN A 123 -1.84 -20.17 -2.72
C GLN A 123 -2.69 -21.40 -3.00
N LYS A 124 -2.66 -22.37 -2.10
CA LYS A 124 -3.66 -23.44 -2.11
C LYS A 124 -5.02 -22.84 -1.72
N VAL A 125 -6.01 -22.99 -2.59
CA VAL A 125 -7.40 -22.64 -2.30
C VAL A 125 -7.93 -23.74 -1.37
N THR A 126 -7.71 -23.56 -0.08
CA THR A 126 -8.39 -24.38 0.94
C THR A 126 -9.46 -23.49 1.56
N TRP A 127 -10.68 -23.82 1.22
CA TRP A 127 -11.89 -23.34 1.88
C TRP A 127 -11.98 -23.94 3.28
#